data_9f9398cc23142cc75dbc9d20ec3f7c31
#
_entry.id   9f9398cc23142cc75dbc9d20ec3f7c31
#
_cell.length_a   1.000
_cell.length_b   1.000
_cell.length_c   1.000
_cell.angle_alpha   90.00
_cell.angle_beta   90.00
_cell.angle_gamma   90.00
#
_symmetry.space_group_name_H-M   'P 1'
#
loop_
_entity.id
_entity.type
_entity.pdbx_description
1 polymer ?
#
loop_
_entity_poly.entity_id
_entity_poly.type
_entity_poly.pdbx_seq_one_letter_code
_entity_poly.pdbx_strand_id
1 'polypeptide(L)'
;MTKRFAAVLAPVAIMPVVIMPVVIMVVALPVLSAPALAQNLNEVFRRANPSVVVIRAKGRDVSSVGVTRFSETGSGVMVSADGKVMTAAHVVNVMDEITVEALGGERVSAKIIASEPAADLSLLQLERVPPSMRAAGMADSSTVRVGDQVIVIGAPYGLAHSMSAGWISARWPPNTVYKSMPLAEFFQTTATINTGNSGGPMFNMAAEVIGIVSHNISKSGGSEGLGFVVTINTAKKLLLERKSFWSGIDGTMLTGDLAAIFNLPEPSGFLVKTVAQGSSGWDMGLLGGDKVATIGGQQIAVGGDIILSVDGIPVGSDDNIEKIRNRLAAEPRGTPFKMKVLRAGKLIELSGRTQ
;
A
#
# COMPACT_ATOMS: atom_id res chain seq x y z
N MET A 1 -29.66 69.42 -88.61
CA MET A 1 -30.18 68.05 -88.92
C MET A 1 -30.16 67.27 -87.59
N THR A 2 -31.29 67.23 -86.97
CA THR A 2 -31.51 66.66 -85.64
C THR A 2 -32.44 65.43 -85.77
N LYS A 3 -31.87 64.27 -85.50
CA LYS A 3 -32.72 63.01 -85.45
C LYS A 3 -33.12 62.76 -84.00
N ARG A 4 -34.43 62.81 -83.78
CA ARG A 4 -35.03 62.40 -82.53
C ARG A 4 -35.16 60.86 -82.45
N PHE A 5 -34.70 60.23 -81.43
CA PHE A 5 -35.00 58.84 -81.11
C PHE A 5 -36.15 58.80 -80.08
N ALA A 6 -37.23 58.19 -80.42
CA ALA A 6 -38.32 57.92 -79.47
C ALA A 6 -38.07 56.60 -78.76
N ALA A 7 -38.04 56.63 -77.42
CA ALA A 7 -37.91 55.45 -76.57
C ALA A 7 -39.36 54.87 -76.32
N VAL A 8 -39.56 53.66 -76.68
CA VAL A 8 -40.79 52.89 -76.38
C VAL A 8 -40.59 52.20 -75.01
N LEU A 9 -41.38 52.66 -74.05
CA LEU A 9 -41.43 52.00 -72.72
C LEU A 9 -42.45 50.83 -72.76
N ALA A 10 -42.01 49.63 -72.57
CA ALA A 10 -42.84 48.44 -72.34
C ALA A 10 -43.24 48.32 -70.86
N PRO A 11 -44.49 47.94 -70.55
CA PRO A 11 -44.90 47.77 -69.15
C PRO A 11 -44.33 46.49 -68.51
N VAL A 12 -43.69 46.67 -67.38
CA VAL A 12 -43.22 45.54 -66.54
C VAL A 12 -44.42 45.00 -65.74
N ALA A 13 -44.82 43.77 -66.02
CA ALA A 13 -45.84 43.08 -65.24
C ALA A 13 -45.24 42.65 -63.87
N ILE A 14 -45.77 43.20 -62.78
CA ILE A 14 -45.41 42.82 -61.38
C ILE A 14 -46.20 41.55 -61.05
N MET A 15 -45.53 40.43 -60.95
CA MET A 15 -46.06 39.16 -60.41
C MET A 15 -46.14 39.26 -58.89
N PRO A 16 -47.27 38.93 -58.25
CA PRO A 16 -47.33 38.88 -56.78
C PRO A 16 -46.51 37.67 -56.23
N VAL A 17 -45.52 37.93 -55.41
CA VAL A 17 -44.81 36.91 -54.67
C VAL A 17 -45.71 36.45 -53.52
N VAL A 18 -46.23 35.23 -53.64
CA VAL A 18 -46.93 34.56 -52.51
C VAL A 18 -45.94 34.06 -51.56
N ILE A 19 -45.75 34.75 -50.43
CA ILE A 19 -44.95 34.31 -49.30
C ILE A 19 -45.74 33.26 -48.52
N MET A 20 -45.41 31.99 -48.73
CA MET A 20 -45.95 30.87 -47.93
C MET A 20 -45.24 30.83 -46.57
N PRO A 21 -45.95 30.95 -45.44
CA PRO A 21 -45.29 30.85 -44.12
C PRO A 21 -44.83 29.40 -43.92
N VAL A 22 -43.52 29.20 -43.85
CA VAL A 22 -42.93 27.93 -43.39
C VAL A 22 -43.11 27.88 -41.86
N VAL A 23 -44.09 27.13 -41.39
CA VAL A 23 -44.29 26.80 -40.00
C VAL A 23 -43.22 25.76 -39.64
N ILE A 24 -42.09 26.19 -39.02
CA ILE A 24 -41.10 25.29 -38.42
C ILE A 24 -41.73 24.75 -37.13
N MET A 25 -42.26 23.53 -37.20
CA MET A 25 -42.71 22.79 -36.06
C MET A 25 -41.46 22.31 -35.28
N VAL A 26 -41.00 23.08 -34.29
CA VAL A 26 -39.95 22.66 -33.37
C VAL A 26 -40.55 21.54 -32.48
N VAL A 27 -40.31 20.30 -32.85
CA VAL A 27 -40.56 19.15 -31.99
C VAL A 27 -39.51 19.20 -30.86
N ALA A 28 -39.89 19.77 -29.73
CA ALA A 28 -39.11 19.67 -28.51
C ALA A 28 -39.14 18.20 -28.06
N LEU A 29 -38.14 17.41 -28.47
CA LEU A 29 -37.87 16.12 -27.86
C LEU A 29 -37.50 16.41 -26.40
N PRO A 30 -38.21 15.84 -25.41
CA PRO A 30 -37.74 15.91 -23.99
C PRO A 30 -36.41 15.21 -23.98
N VAL A 31 -35.31 15.96 -23.81
CA VAL A 31 -34.03 15.43 -23.39
C VAL A 31 -34.28 14.88 -21.97
N LEU A 32 -34.57 13.57 -21.87
CA LEU A 32 -34.49 12.82 -20.66
C LEU A 32 -32.98 12.90 -20.24
N SER A 33 -32.63 14.01 -19.59
CA SER A 33 -31.41 14.07 -18.83
C SER A 33 -31.56 13.00 -17.75
N ALA A 34 -31.02 11.79 -18.00
CA ALA A 34 -30.72 10.86 -16.91
C ALA A 34 -29.98 11.68 -15.85
N PRO A 35 -30.43 11.70 -14.58
CA PRO A 35 -29.67 12.38 -13.55
C PRO A 35 -28.27 11.77 -13.65
N ALA A 36 -27.28 12.59 -13.98
CA ALA A 36 -25.90 12.21 -13.77
C ALA A 36 -25.87 11.88 -12.27
N LEU A 37 -25.79 10.58 -11.95
CA LEU A 37 -25.61 10.11 -10.60
C LEU A 37 -24.26 10.64 -10.18
N ALA A 38 -24.23 11.89 -9.68
CA ALA A 38 -23.12 12.43 -8.93
C ALA A 38 -22.94 11.43 -7.79
N GLN A 39 -21.92 10.56 -7.92
CA GLN A 39 -21.67 9.54 -6.94
C GLN A 39 -21.45 10.26 -5.61
N ASN A 40 -22.40 10.09 -4.70
CA ASN A 40 -22.41 10.80 -3.46
C ASN A 40 -21.30 10.23 -2.56
N LEU A 41 -20.24 10.99 -2.31
CA LEU A 41 -19.12 10.61 -1.43
C LEU A 41 -19.60 10.11 -0.08
N ASN A 42 -20.71 10.65 0.44
CA ASN A 42 -21.31 10.19 1.69
C ASN A 42 -21.78 8.73 1.58
N GLU A 43 -22.41 8.36 0.47
CA GLU A 43 -22.89 6.98 0.24
C GLU A 43 -21.70 6.02 0.09
N VAL A 44 -20.64 6.42 -0.65
CA VAL A 44 -19.41 5.63 -0.77
C VAL A 44 -18.78 5.42 0.59
N PHE A 45 -18.64 6.49 1.39
CA PHE A 45 -18.11 6.41 2.75
C PHE A 45 -18.94 5.47 3.63
N ARG A 46 -20.26 5.63 3.65
CA ARG A 46 -21.17 4.81 4.47
C ARG A 46 -21.04 3.33 4.16
N ARG A 47 -20.84 2.96 2.88
CA ARG A 47 -20.67 1.56 2.43
C ARG A 47 -19.29 1.02 2.76
N ALA A 48 -18.23 1.81 2.59
CA ALA A 48 -16.84 1.42 2.74
C ALA A 48 -16.39 1.35 4.21
N ASN A 49 -16.85 2.30 5.04
CA ASN A 49 -16.36 2.54 6.40
C ASN A 49 -16.43 1.32 7.34
N PRO A 50 -17.46 0.42 7.29
CA PRO A 50 -17.50 -0.78 8.14
C PRO A 50 -16.38 -1.80 7.87
N SER A 51 -15.64 -1.68 6.77
CA SER A 51 -14.50 -2.54 6.46
C SER A 51 -13.16 -1.98 6.95
N VAL A 52 -13.12 -0.69 7.32
CA VAL A 52 -11.89 0.00 7.72
C VAL A 52 -11.64 -0.18 9.20
N VAL A 53 -10.38 -0.36 9.55
CA VAL A 53 -9.95 -0.53 10.93
C VAL A 53 -8.78 0.37 11.28
N VAL A 54 -8.65 0.67 12.57
CA VAL A 54 -7.43 1.28 13.11
C VAL A 54 -6.53 0.17 13.65
N ILE A 55 -5.26 0.20 13.29
CA ILE A 55 -4.25 -0.72 13.78
C ILE A 55 -3.41 -0.01 14.82
N ARG A 56 -3.29 -0.63 16.00
CA ARG A 56 -2.39 -0.20 17.07
C ARG A 56 -1.37 -1.31 17.30
N ALA A 57 -0.12 -1.03 17.01
CA ALA A 57 0.96 -1.98 17.13
C ALA A 57 1.96 -1.51 18.19
N LYS A 58 2.52 -2.42 18.96
CA LYS A 58 3.58 -2.15 19.92
C LYS A 58 4.78 -3.01 19.61
N GLY A 59 5.93 -2.39 19.62
CA GLY A 59 7.20 -3.04 19.32
C GLY A 59 8.34 -2.52 20.20
N ARG A 60 9.52 -3.00 19.86
CA ARG A 60 10.78 -2.60 20.48
C ARG A 60 11.70 -2.02 19.43
N ASP A 61 12.40 -0.95 19.77
CA ASP A 61 13.43 -0.36 18.93
C ASP A 61 14.73 -0.18 19.71
N VAL A 62 15.84 -0.20 18.99
CA VAL A 62 17.18 -0.01 19.54
C VAL A 62 17.56 1.45 19.42
N SER A 63 17.81 2.10 20.53
CA SER A 63 18.17 3.51 20.60
C SER A 63 19.51 3.71 21.32
N SER A 64 20.01 4.94 21.38
CA SER A 64 21.23 5.28 22.12
C SER A 64 21.13 5.03 23.64
N VAL A 65 19.93 4.93 24.18
CA VAL A 65 19.67 4.61 25.59
C VAL A 65 19.34 3.12 25.83
N GLY A 66 19.48 2.28 24.80
CA GLY A 66 19.18 0.85 24.83
C GLY A 66 17.87 0.50 24.13
N VAL A 67 17.32 -0.67 24.44
CA VAL A 67 16.05 -1.15 23.86
C VAL A 67 14.87 -0.43 24.51
N THR A 68 14.09 0.27 23.70
CA THR A 68 12.90 1.02 24.13
C THR A 68 11.64 0.44 23.51
N ARG A 69 10.51 0.58 24.20
CA ARG A 69 9.19 0.25 23.63
C ARG A 69 8.62 1.46 22.92
N PHE A 70 7.98 1.21 21.80
CA PHE A 70 7.24 2.24 21.04
C PHE A 70 5.89 1.72 20.60
N SER A 71 5.03 2.62 20.18
CA SER A 71 3.71 2.29 19.61
C SER A 71 3.55 2.94 18.26
N GLU A 72 3.02 2.20 17.30
CA GLU A 72 2.68 2.68 15.96
C GLU A 72 1.16 2.66 15.80
N THR A 73 0.63 3.63 15.08
CA THR A 73 -0.79 3.67 14.72
C THR A 73 -0.91 3.77 13.20
N GLY A 74 -1.64 2.83 12.63
CA GLY A 74 -1.96 2.80 11.21
C GLY A 74 -3.41 2.44 10.97
N SER A 75 -3.71 2.11 9.76
CA SER A 75 -5.04 1.70 9.29
C SER A 75 -4.97 0.34 8.59
N GLY A 76 -6.13 -0.26 8.36
CA GLY A 76 -6.26 -1.49 7.61
C GLY A 76 -7.63 -1.64 6.99
N VAL A 77 -7.80 -2.66 6.18
CA VAL A 77 -9.09 -3.02 5.59
C VAL A 77 -9.35 -4.52 5.71
N MET A 78 -10.50 -4.88 6.25
CA MET A 78 -10.95 -6.26 6.27
C MET A 78 -11.40 -6.69 4.87
N VAL A 79 -10.79 -7.75 4.33
CA VAL A 79 -10.99 -8.23 2.95
C VAL A 79 -11.66 -9.61 2.87
N SER A 80 -11.93 -10.24 4.00
CA SER A 80 -12.61 -11.54 4.05
C SER A 80 -13.48 -11.69 5.28
N ALA A 81 -14.53 -12.49 5.17
CA ALA A 81 -15.48 -12.71 6.27
C ALA A 81 -14.88 -13.49 7.45
N ASP A 82 -13.80 -14.23 7.25
CA ASP A 82 -13.03 -14.93 8.28
C ASP A 82 -12.04 -14.02 9.03
N GLY A 83 -12.02 -12.71 8.73
CA GLY A 83 -11.25 -11.71 9.49
C GLY A 83 -9.83 -11.48 8.99
N LYS A 84 -9.57 -11.65 7.70
CA LYS A 84 -8.30 -11.19 7.11
C LYS A 84 -8.31 -9.69 6.90
N VAL A 85 -7.26 -9.02 7.36
CA VAL A 85 -7.09 -7.56 7.26
C VAL A 85 -5.79 -7.27 6.51
N MET A 86 -5.87 -6.51 5.42
CA MET A 86 -4.70 -5.97 4.72
C MET A 86 -4.26 -4.66 5.35
N THR A 87 -2.94 -4.46 5.43
CA THR A 87 -2.31 -3.23 5.94
C THR A 87 -0.93 -3.03 5.33
N ALA A 88 -0.25 -1.93 5.64
CA ALA A 88 1.14 -1.70 5.27
C ALA A 88 2.11 -2.48 6.18
N ALA A 89 3.19 -3.00 5.59
CA ALA A 89 4.16 -3.80 6.33
C ALA A 89 4.89 -2.97 7.40
N HIS A 90 5.27 -1.74 7.10
CA HIS A 90 5.98 -0.87 8.04
C HIS A 90 5.19 -0.60 9.34
N VAL A 91 3.86 -0.73 9.31
CA VAL A 91 3.01 -0.57 10.51
C VAL A 91 3.14 -1.76 11.45
N VAL A 92 3.39 -2.99 10.94
CA VAL A 92 3.23 -4.22 11.74
C VAL A 92 4.41 -5.20 11.71
N ASN A 93 5.31 -5.11 10.73
CA ASN A 93 6.26 -6.19 10.39
C ASN A 93 7.15 -6.66 11.55
N VAL A 94 7.55 -5.76 12.44
CA VAL A 94 8.44 -6.05 13.59
C VAL A 94 7.79 -5.75 14.94
N MET A 95 6.47 -5.80 14.99
CA MET A 95 5.70 -5.51 16.20
C MET A 95 5.44 -6.79 17.01
N ASP A 96 5.56 -6.66 18.34
CA ASP A 96 5.31 -7.76 19.28
C ASP A 96 3.82 -7.96 19.57
N GLU A 97 3.04 -6.87 19.56
CA GLU A 97 1.59 -6.87 19.84
C GLU A 97 0.86 -6.08 18.75
N ILE A 98 -0.19 -6.66 18.18
CA ILE A 98 -1.04 -5.99 17.19
C ILE A 98 -2.49 -6.07 17.65
N THR A 99 -3.11 -4.91 17.79
CA THR A 99 -4.54 -4.76 18.12
C THR A 99 -5.24 -4.02 16.99
N VAL A 100 -6.36 -4.57 16.55
CA VAL A 100 -7.23 -3.98 15.53
C VAL A 100 -8.48 -3.43 16.21
N GLU A 101 -8.76 -2.16 15.97
CA GLU A 101 -9.93 -1.44 16.49
C GLU A 101 -10.94 -1.26 15.35
N ALA A 102 -12.11 -1.85 15.52
CA ALA A 102 -13.22 -1.80 14.56
C ALA A 102 -14.04 -0.51 14.71
N LEU A 103 -14.90 -0.23 13.74
CA LEU A 103 -15.94 0.82 13.85
C LEU A 103 -16.77 0.59 15.12
N GLY A 104 -16.85 1.63 15.96
CA GLY A 104 -17.49 1.53 17.29
C GLY A 104 -16.53 1.28 18.45
N GLY A 105 -15.22 1.14 18.17
CA GLY A 105 -14.17 1.10 19.20
C GLY A 105 -13.88 -0.28 19.78
N GLU A 106 -14.52 -1.34 19.29
CA GLU A 106 -14.22 -2.72 19.72
C GLU A 106 -12.81 -3.11 19.26
N ARG A 107 -12.02 -3.67 20.18
CA ARG A 107 -10.62 -4.06 19.94
C ARG A 107 -10.45 -5.56 19.95
N VAL A 108 -9.69 -6.08 18.99
CA VAL A 108 -9.39 -7.50 18.83
C VAL A 108 -7.91 -7.68 18.53
N SER A 109 -7.30 -8.71 19.11
CA SER A 109 -5.92 -9.10 18.79
C SER A 109 -5.83 -9.64 17.36
N ALA A 110 -4.69 -9.40 16.72
CA ALA A 110 -4.42 -9.91 15.39
C ALA A 110 -2.99 -10.47 15.30
N LYS A 111 -2.80 -11.41 14.36
CA LYS A 111 -1.48 -12.00 14.05
C LYS A 111 -1.16 -11.79 12.59
N ILE A 112 0.11 -11.58 12.27
CA ILE A 112 0.59 -11.55 10.90
C ILE A 112 0.57 -12.98 10.35
N ILE A 113 -0.11 -13.18 9.21
CA ILE A 113 -0.15 -14.47 8.49
C ILE A 113 0.58 -14.42 7.16
N ALA A 114 0.85 -13.22 6.64
CA ALA A 114 1.68 -12.98 5.47
C ALA A 114 2.28 -11.58 5.53
N SER A 115 3.50 -11.40 5.06
CA SER A 115 4.13 -10.08 4.96
C SER A 115 5.10 -10.03 3.78
N GLU A 116 5.04 -8.93 3.03
CA GLU A 116 5.91 -8.64 1.90
C GLU A 116 6.46 -7.21 2.01
N PRO A 117 7.50 -6.99 2.82
CA PRO A 117 8.09 -5.65 3.00
C PRO A 117 8.59 -5.01 1.70
N ALA A 118 9.03 -5.82 0.71
CA ALA A 118 9.46 -5.33 -0.60
C ALA A 118 8.31 -4.74 -1.45
N ALA A 119 7.07 -4.82 -0.97
CA ALA A 119 5.90 -4.13 -1.50
C ALA A 119 5.16 -3.32 -0.43
N ASP A 120 5.71 -3.24 0.78
CA ASP A 120 5.08 -2.60 1.94
C ASP A 120 3.68 -3.12 2.27
N LEU A 121 3.47 -4.43 2.21
CA LEU A 121 2.19 -5.09 2.42
C LEU A 121 2.25 -6.14 3.52
N SER A 122 1.21 -6.21 4.36
CA SER A 122 1.01 -7.29 5.34
C SER A 122 -0.46 -7.73 5.40
N LEU A 123 -0.66 -9.00 5.71
CA LEU A 123 -1.96 -9.60 5.95
C LEU A 123 -2.04 -10.09 7.40
N LEU A 124 -3.05 -9.61 8.09
CA LEU A 124 -3.35 -9.99 9.47
C LEU A 124 -4.53 -10.96 9.50
N GLN A 125 -4.54 -11.85 10.48
CA GLN A 125 -5.70 -12.65 10.87
C GLN A 125 -6.19 -12.16 12.22
N LEU A 126 -7.45 -11.74 12.29
CA LEU A 126 -8.11 -11.40 13.54
C LEU A 126 -8.38 -12.67 14.35
N GLU A 127 -8.26 -12.57 15.68
CA GLU A 127 -8.63 -13.65 16.61
C GLU A 127 -10.15 -13.95 16.55
N ARG A 128 -10.96 -12.92 16.35
CA ARG A 128 -12.40 -12.99 16.09
C ARG A 128 -12.85 -11.79 15.26
N VAL A 129 -13.97 -11.93 14.56
CA VAL A 129 -14.54 -10.83 13.76
C VAL A 129 -15.60 -10.07 14.56
N PRO A 130 -15.40 -8.77 14.86
CA PRO A 130 -16.43 -7.93 15.47
C PRO A 130 -17.71 -7.86 14.62
N PRO A 131 -18.92 -7.88 15.24
CA PRO A 131 -20.19 -7.82 14.52
C PRO A 131 -20.39 -6.55 13.67
N SER A 132 -19.71 -5.46 14.04
CA SER A 132 -19.74 -4.18 13.33
C SER A 132 -18.95 -4.19 12.02
N MET A 133 -18.07 -5.17 11.82
CA MET A 133 -17.20 -5.23 10.64
C MET A 133 -17.88 -5.93 9.45
N ARG A 134 -17.48 -5.50 8.26
CA ARG A 134 -17.87 -6.09 6.98
C ARG A 134 -16.63 -6.17 6.07
N ALA A 135 -16.47 -7.28 5.36
CA ALA A 135 -15.42 -7.39 4.37
C ALA A 135 -15.68 -6.45 3.19
N ALA A 136 -14.66 -5.73 2.75
CA ALA A 136 -14.73 -4.91 1.55
C ALA A 136 -14.63 -5.77 0.30
N GLY A 137 -15.34 -5.38 -0.77
CA GLY A 137 -15.06 -5.86 -2.11
C GLY A 137 -13.71 -5.32 -2.61
N MET A 138 -12.98 -6.13 -3.36
CA MET A 138 -11.72 -5.75 -4.00
C MET A 138 -11.94 -5.65 -5.52
N ALA A 139 -11.68 -4.47 -6.09
CA ALA A 139 -11.78 -4.24 -7.53
C ALA A 139 -10.63 -4.93 -8.32
N ASP A 140 -10.69 -4.78 -9.63
CA ASP A 140 -9.54 -5.01 -10.50
C ASP A 140 -8.81 -3.69 -10.73
N SER A 141 -7.64 -3.52 -10.11
CA SER A 141 -6.85 -2.29 -10.23
C SER A 141 -6.27 -2.07 -11.64
N SER A 142 -6.33 -3.05 -12.54
CA SER A 142 -5.93 -2.87 -13.94
C SER A 142 -6.87 -1.95 -14.72
N THR A 143 -8.11 -1.82 -14.27
CA THR A 143 -9.14 -0.97 -14.90
C THR A 143 -9.07 0.49 -14.46
N VAL A 144 -8.36 0.78 -13.37
CA VAL A 144 -8.23 2.13 -12.80
C VAL A 144 -7.34 3.01 -13.67
N ARG A 145 -7.77 4.26 -13.92
CA ARG A 145 -7.12 5.22 -14.80
C ARG A 145 -6.76 6.51 -14.08
N VAL A 146 -5.77 7.21 -14.60
CA VAL A 146 -5.48 8.59 -14.20
C VAL A 146 -6.71 9.47 -14.46
N GLY A 147 -7.11 10.25 -13.43
CA GLY A 147 -8.33 11.05 -13.43
C GLY A 147 -9.53 10.40 -12.74
N ASP A 148 -9.46 9.11 -12.38
CA ASP A 148 -10.52 8.47 -11.59
C ASP A 148 -10.60 9.07 -10.19
N GLN A 149 -11.84 9.37 -9.74
CA GLN A 149 -12.09 9.86 -8.38
C GLN A 149 -11.99 8.72 -7.37
N VAL A 150 -11.36 9.01 -6.23
CA VAL A 150 -11.09 8.04 -5.16
C VAL A 150 -11.33 8.64 -3.79
N ILE A 151 -11.56 7.77 -2.79
CA ILE A 151 -11.53 8.13 -1.38
C ILE A 151 -10.52 7.25 -0.64
N VAL A 152 -9.89 7.83 0.36
CA VAL A 152 -9.08 7.12 1.36
C VAL A 152 -9.79 7.24 2.70
N ILE A 153 -9.91 6.13 3.44
CA ILE A 153 -10.44 6.12 4.80
C ILE A 153 -9.38 5.53 5.71
N GLY A 154 -9.09 6.20 6.81
CA GLY A 154 -8.05 5.78 7.75
C GLY A 154 -8.13 6.48 9.09
N ALA A 155 -6.99 6.52 9.79
CA ALA A 155 -6.87 7.13 11.11
C ALA A 155 -5.72 8.15 11.17
N PRO A 156 -5.77 9.23 10.36
CA PRO A 156 -4.70 10.23 10.38
C PRO A 156 -4.53 10.79 11.78
N TYR A 157 -3.30 10.78 12.28
CA TYR A 157 -2.96 11.22 13.64
C TYR A 157 -3.79 10.55 14.74
N GLY A 158 -4.30 9.34 14.50
CA GLY A 158 -5.15 8.60 15.43
C GLY A 158 -6.63 8.98 15.40
N LEU A 159 -7.06 9.88 14.51
CA LEU A 159 -8.46 10.26 14.30
C LEU A 159 -9.16 9.20 13.44
N ALA A 160 -9.73 8.18 14.10
CA ALA A 160 -10.32 7.02 13.46
C ALA A 160 -11.40 7.37 12.43
N HIS A 161 -11.48 6.57 11.35
CA HIS A 161 -12.51 6.65 10.32
C HIS A 161 -12.60 8.04 9.62
N SER A 162 -11.48 8.72 9.49
CA SER A 162 -11.39 9.97 8.72
C SER A 162 -11.32 9.67 7.23
N MET A 163 -12.08 10.43 6.44
CA MET A 163 -12.11 10.32 4.98
C MET A 163 -11.36 11.48 4.32
N SER A 164 -10.56 11.18 3.31
CA SER A 164 -10.10 12.16 2.33
C SER A 164 -10.51 11.73 0.92
N ALA A 165 -10.73 12.70 0.03
CA ALA A 165 -11.09 12.45 -1.37
C ALA A 165 -10.05 13.08 -2.31
N GLY A 166 -9.90 12.50 -3.48
CA GLY A 166 -8.96 12.98 -4.49
C GLY A 166 -9.12 12.20 -5.79
N TRP A 167 -8.05 12.20 -6.57
CA TRP A 167 -8.00 11.53 -7.88
C TRP A 167 -6.71 10.74 -8.02
N ILE A 168 -6.73 9.72 -8.87
CA ILE A 168 -5.52 9.07 -9.35
C ILE A 168 -4.77 10.07 -10.23
N SER A 169 -3.53 10.43 -9.84
CA SER A 169 -2.70 11.39 -10.57
C SER A 169 -1.61 10.72 -11.42
N ALA A 170 -1.20 9.49 -11.08
CA ALA A 170 -0.27 8.68 -11.88
C ALA A 170 -0.37 7.19 -11.50
N ARG A 171 0.26 6.34 -12.34
CA ARG A 171 0.50 4.92 -12.08
C ARG A 171 1.95 4.58 -12.36
N TRP A 172 2.60 3.91 -11.43
CA TRP A 172 4.03 3.62 -11.46
C TRP A 172 4.26 2.11 -11.42
N PRO A 173 4.89 1.53 -12.45
CA PRO A 173 5.26 0.12 -12.45
C PRO A 173 6.22 -0.23 -11.31
N PRO A 174 6.34 -1.53 -10.96
CA PRO A 174 7.30 -1.99 -9.96
C PRO A 174 8.73 -1.52 -10.26
N ASN A 175 9.53 -1.30 -9.21
CA ASN A 175 10.94 -0.89 -9.28
C ASN A 175 11.21 0.45 -10.01
N THR A 176 10.23 1.36 -10.08
CA THR A 176 10.39 2.67 -10.75
C THR A 176 10.57 3.83 -9.77
N VAL A 177 9.67 3.99 -8.80
CA VAL A 177 9.68 5.12 -7.85
C VAL A 177 10.57 4.82 -6.65
N TYR A 178 10.40 3.64 -6.03
CA TYR A 178 11.12 3.25 -4.82
C TYR A 178 11.92 1.97 -5.04
N LYS A 179 13.26 2.09 -5.01
CA LYS A 179 14.17 0.94 -5.13
C LYS A 179 14.09 0.00 -3.93
N SER A 180 13.71 0.50 -2.76
CA SER A 180 13.48 -0.29 -1.54
C SER A 180 12.20 -1.14 -1.58
N MET A 181 11.27 -0.85 -2.52
CA MET A 181 10.01 -1.56 -2.70
C MET A 181 9.86 -2.06 -4.15
N PRO A 182 10.77 -2.92 -4.62
CA PRO A 182 10.83 -3.34 -6.02
C PRO A 182 9.63 -4.14 -6.51
N LEU A 183 8.81 -4.69 -5.61
CA LEU A 183 7.62 -5.48 -5.96
C LEU A 183 6.33 -4.65 -6.00
N ALA A 184 6.37 -3.40 -5.52
CA ALA A 184 5.19 -2.55 -5.45
C ALA A 184 4.90 -1.86 -6.78
N GLU A 185 3.70 -2.08 -7.31
CA GLU A 185 3.08 -1.19 -8.28
C GLU A 185 2.28 -0.13 -7.53
N PHE A 186 2.47 1.15 -7.87
CA PHE A 186 1.84 2.24 -7.16
C PHE A 186 0.84 3.01 -8.00
N PHE A 187 -0.30 3.34 -7.39
CA PHE A 187 -1.06 4.52 -7.75
C PHE A 187 -0.50 5.73 -6.99
N GLN A 188 -0.35 6.86 -7.68
CA GLN A 188 -0.18 8.15 -7.06
C GLN A 188 -1.54 8.83 -6.97
N THR A 189 -1.81 9.50 -5.84
CA THR A 189 -3.10 10.15 -5.61
C THR A 189 -2.94 11.54 -5.01
N THR A 190 -3.90 12.41 -5.32
CA THR A 190 -4.05 13.74 -4.70
C THR A 190 -4.87 13.70 -3.41
N ALA A 191 -5.50 12.56 -3.07
CA ALA A 191 -6.15 12.38 -1.79
C ALA A 191 -5.15 12.61 -0.65
N THR A 192 -5.56 13.33 0.39
CA THR A 192 -4.71 13.66 1.52
C THR A 192 -4.27 12.39 2.26
N ILE A 193 -2.97 12.12 2.29
CA ILE A 193 -2.34 11.03 3.05
C ILE A 193 -1.42 11.63 4.10
N ASN A 194 -1.65 11.27 5.35
CA ASN A 194 -0.85 11.66 6.51
C ASN A 194 -0.54 10.43 7.37
N THR A 195 0.38 10.58 8.33
CA THR A 195 0.70 9.55 9.33
C THR A 195 -0.56 9.02 9.98
N GLY A 196 -0.73 7.69 9.99
CA GLY A 196 -1.93 7.00 10.47
C GLY A 196 -2.87 6.52 9.35
N ASN A 197 -2.79 7.08 8.13
CA ASN A 197 -3.48 6.52 6.96
C ASN A 197 -2.76 5.30 6.39
N SER A 198 -1.49 5.08 6.72
CA SER A 198 -0.68 3.93 6.28
C SER A 198 -1.41 2.61 6.54
N GLY A 199 -1.48 1.77 5.52
CA GLY A 199 -2.20 0.49 5.53
C GLY A 199 -3.71 0.61 5.29
N GLY A 200 -4.28 1.81 5.34
CA GLY A 200 -5.69 2.05 5.04
C GLY A 200 -6.03 1.84 3.57
N PRO A 201 -7.30 1.54 3.27
CA PRO A 201 -7.75 1.34 1.89
C PRO A 201 -7.93 2.65 1.14
N MET A 202 -7.63 2.62 -0.16
CA MET A 202 -8.15 3.52 -1.16
C MET A 202 -9.28 2.82 -1.91
N PHE A 203 -10.44 3.48 -1.99
CA PHE A 203 -11.64 2.97 -2.64
C PHE A 203 -11.94 3.71 -3.94
N ASN A 204 -12.51 2.99 -4.90
CA ASN A 204 -13.20 3.60 -6.04
C ASN A 204 -14.59 4.11 -5.63
N MET A 205 -15.30 4.73 -6.55
CA MET A 205 -16.65 5.26 -6.31
C MET A 205 -17.74 4.17 -6.17
N ALA A 206 -17.42 2.90 -6.47
CA ALA A 206 -18.28 1.75 -6.16
C ALA A 206 -18.09 1.22 -4.72
N ALA A 207 -17.25 1.87 -3.89
CA ALA A 207 -16.83 1.43 -2.54
C ALA A 207 -16.07 0.09 -2.56
N GLU A 208 -15.30 -0.18 -3.62
CA GLU A 208 -14.41 -1.33 -3.72
C GLU A 208 -12.96 -0.88 -3.53
N VAL A 209 -12.15 -1.69 -2.84
CA VAL A 209 -10.74 -1.42 -2.60
C VAL A 209 -9.96 -1.52 -3.91
N ILE A 210 -9.24 -0.45 -4.26
CA ILE A 210 -8.34 -0.40 -5.41
C ILE A 210 -6.86 -0.37 -5.03
N GLY A 211 -6.56 -0.14 -3.73
CA GLY A 211 -5.19 -0.19 -3.23
C GLY A 211 -5.08 0.04 -1.73
N ILE A 212 -3.86 -0.17 -1.22
CA ILE A 212 -3.48 -0.02 0.20
C ILE A 212 -2.49 1.14 0.31
N VAL A 213 -2.80 2.10 1.17
CA VAL A 213 -1.96 3.29 1.40
C VAL A 213 -0.62 2.86 1.98
N SER A 214 0.46 3.29 1.33
CA SER A 214 1.82 3.06 1.81
C SER A 214 2.37 4.33 2.45
N HIS A 215 2.70 5.35 1.67
CA HIS A 215 3.36 6.55 2.17
C HIS A 215 3.02 7.79 1.31
N ASN A 216 3.56 8.94 1.72
CA ASN A 216 3.54 10.17 0.92
C ASN A 216 4.97 10.70 0.75
N ILE A 217 5.19 11.45 -0.32
CA ILE A 217 6.38 12.30 -0.47
C ILE A 217 6.00 13.68 0.05
N SER A 218 6.77 14.18 1.02
CA SER A 218 6.53 15.47 1.64
C SER A 218 7.84 16.12 2.11
N LYS A 219 7.96 17.41 1.91
CA LYS A 219 9.03 18.23 2.47
C LYS A 219 8.65 18.81 3.83
N SER A 220 7.37 19.02 4.05
CA SER A 220 6.81 19.62 5.28
C SER A 220 6.46 18.60 6.36
N GLY A 221 6.47 17.29 6.02
CA GLY A 221 6.00 16.19 6.90
C GLY A 221 4.49 15.92 6.82
N GLY A 222 3.71 16.82 6.17
CA GLY A 222 2.28 16.64 5.91
C GLY A 222 1.99 16.26 4.46
N SER A 223 0.72 16.18 4.07
CA SER A 223 0.34 15.87 2.70
C SER A 223 0.59 17.05 1.76
N GLU A 224 1.29 16.81 0.67
CA GLU A 224 1.53 17.76 -0.43
C GLU A 224 0.87 17.28 -1.75
N GLY A 225 -0.12 16.37 -1.67
CA GLY A 225 -0.80 15.83 -2.84
C GLY A 225 -0.01 14.75 -3.60
N LEU A 226 1.03 14.21 -2.99
CA LEU A 226 1.88 13.14 -3.52
C LEU A 226 1.78 11.89 -2.63
N GLY A 227 0.59 11.30 -2.59
CA GLY A 227 0.34 10.06 -1.89
C GLY A 227 0.59 8.84 -2.77
N PHE A 228 1.13 7.76 -2.20
CA PHE A 228 1.43 6.50 -2.88
C PHE A 228 0.66 5.34 -2.24
N VAL A 229 0.01 4.58 -3.10
CA VAL A 229 -0.91 3.50 -2.74
C VAL A 229 -0.54 2.27 -3.53
N VAL A 230 -0.22 1.16 -2.88
CA VAL A 230 0.06 -0.11 -3.56
C VAL A 230 -1.22 -0.65 -4.17
N THR A 231 -1.18 -1.04 -5.45
CA THR A 231 -2.38 -1.50 -6.17
C THR A 231 -2.95 -2.77 -5.55
N ILE A 232 -4.28 -2.91 -5.56
CA ILE A 232 -4.94 -4.07 -4.94
C ILE A 232 -4.62 -5.39 -5.66
N ASN A 233 -4.34 -5.37 -6.97
CA ASN A 233 -3.92 -6.58 -7.68
C ASN A 233 -2.54 -7.03 -7.22
N THR A 234 -1.61 -6.11 -6.93
CA THR A 234 -0.32 -6.44 -6.29
C THR A 234 -0.55 -7.06 -4.92
N ALA A 235 -1.43 -6.46 -4.10
CA ALA A 235 -1.73 -6.99 -2.77
C ALA A 235 -2.37 -8.39 -2.82
N LYS A 236 -3.34 -8.63 -3.71
CA LYS A 236 -3.93 -9.97 -3.92
C LYS A 236 -2.87 -11.00 -4.30
N LYS A 237 -2.06 -10.68 -5.30
CA LYS A 237 -1.01 -11.58 -5.78
C LYS A 237 0.00 -11.95 -4.69
N LEU A 238 0.47 -10.97 -3.91
CA LEU A 238 1.54 -11.17 -2.93
C LEU A 238 1.06 -11.74 -1.59
N LEU A 239 -0.18 -11.42 -1.17
CA LEU A 239 -0.67 -11.78 0.17
C LEU A 239 -1.70 -12.91 0.17
N LEU A 240 -2.47 -13.10 -0.93
CA LEU A 240 -3.54 -14.08 -0.97
C LEU A 240 -3.24 -15.26 -1.89
N GLU A 241 -2.55 -15.02 -3.02
CA GLU A 241 -2.29 -16.06 -4.03
C GLU A 241 -0.93 -16.74 -3.84
N ARG A 242 0.09 -15.99 -3.39
CA ARG A 242 1.41 -16.55 -3.05
C ARG A 242 1.42 -16.98 -1.59
N LYS A 243 2.10 -18.11 -1.32
CA LYS A 243 2.52 -18.38 0.05
C LYS A 243 3.56 -17.33 0.45
N SER A 244 3.38 -16.70 1.59
CA SER A 244 4.31 -15.71 2.12
C SER A 244 4.93 -16.24 3.41
N PHE A 245 6.22 -16.01 3.58
CA PHE A 245 6.96 -16.34 4.79
C PHE A 245 7.23 -15.04 5.57
N TRP A 246 6.64 -14.93 6.76
CA TRP A 246 6.91 -13.81 7.65
C TRP A 246 8.06 -14.17 8.61
N SER A 247 9.20 -13.51 8.46
CA SER A 247 10.36 -13.71 9.34
C SER A 247 10.27 -12.92 10.66
N GLY A 248 9.58 -11.79 10.66
CA GLY A 248 9.53 -10.86 11.79
C GLY A 248 10.86 -10.19 12.13
N ILE A 249 11.73 -10.05 11.14
CA ILE A 249 13.09 -9.52 11.30
C ILE A 249 13.19 -8.18 10.60
N ASP A 250 13.85 -7.21 11.24
CA ASP A 250 14.34 -5.97 10.65
C ASP A 250 15.84 -5.83 10.88
N GLY A 251 16.54 -5.13 10.00
CA GLY A 251 17.97 -4.97 10.11
C GLY A 251 18.62 -4.21 8.96
N THR A 252 19.94 -4.31 8.91
CA THR A 252 20.78 -3.61 7.95
C THR A 252 21.58 -4.58 7.12
N MET A 253 21.56 -4.42 5.80
CA MET A 253 22.43 -5.18 4.91
C MET A 253 23.86 -4.66 5.03
N LEU A 254 24.78 -5.55 5.34
CA LEU A 254 26.23 -5.29 5.42
C LEU A 254 26.87 -5.76 4.12
N THR A 255 27.39 -4.82 3.34
CA THR A 255 28.11 -5.06 2.07
C THR A 255 29.32 -4.14 1.99
N GLY A 256 30.31 -4.47 1.14
CA GLY A 256 31.47 -3.62 0.91
C GLY A 256 32.20 -3.23 2.21
N ASP A 257 32.40 -1.93 2.45
CA ASP A 257 33.12 -1.41 3.61
C ASP A 257 32.45 -1.80 4.93
N LEU A 258 31.11 -1.86 5.01
CA LEU A 258 30.42 -2.31 6.21
C LEU A 258 30.72 -3.79 6.50
N ALA A 259 30.72 -4.66 5.48
CA ALA A 259 31.09 -6.05 5.67
C ALA A 259 32.54 -6.20 6.20
N ALA A 260 33.46 -5.38 5.70
CA ALA A 260 34.85 -5.36 6.15
C ALA A 260 34.99 -4.84 7.60
N ILE A 261 34.28 -3.77 7.97
CA ILE A 261 34.28 -3.20 9.34
C ILE A 261 33.78 -4.25 10.35
N PHE A 262 32.74 -5.03 10.00
CA PHE A 262 32.23 -6.10 10.84
C PHE A 262 33.04 -7.41 10.74
N ASN A 263 34.14 -7.42 9.96
CA ASN A 263 35.00 -8.58 9.75
C ASN A 263 34.22 -9.85 9.39
N LEU A 264 33.31 -9.71 8.39
CA LEU A 264 32.48 -10.83 7.95
C LEU A 264 33.34 -11.89 7.24
N PRO A 265 33.05 -13.19 7.47
CA PRO A 265 33.72 -14.28 6.73
C PRO A 265 33.18 -14.45 5.31
N GLU A 266 32.09 -13.75 4.96
CA GLU A 266 31.40 -13.76 3.67
C GLU A 266 31.35 -12.33 3.11
N PRO A 267 31.18 -12.15 1.79
CA PRO A 267 31.14 -10.81 1.19
C PRO A 267 30.01 -9.90 1.67
N SER A 268 28.99 -10.48 2.31
CA SER A 268 27.82 -9.77 2.79
C SER A 268 27.16 -10.51 3.96
N GLY A 269 26.32 -9.78 4.70
CA GLY A 269 25.49 -10.32 5.76
C GLY A 269 24.32 -9.39 6.09
N PHE A 270 23.31 -9.89 6.75
CA PHE A 270 22.18 -9.10 7.23
C PHE A 270 22.25 -8.97 8.76
N LEU A 271 22.64 -7.79 9.26
CA LEU A 271 22.72 -7.49 10.69
C LEU A 271 21.32 -7.27 11.24
N VAL A 272 20.91 -8.15 12.14
CA VAL A 272 19.58 -8.14 12.75
C VAL A 272 19.50 -6.99 13.77
N LYS A 273 18.57 -6.06 13.54
CA LYS A 273 18.24 -4.96 14.44
C LYS A 273 17.16 -5.38 15.44
N THR A 274 16.05 -5.90 14.94
CA THR A 274 14.88 -6.26 15.74
C THR A 274 14.32 -7.61 15.31
N VAL A 275 13.81 -8.38 16.26
CA VAL A 275 13.08 -9.64 16.03
C VAL A 275 11.76 -9.55 16.76
N ALA A 276 10.64 -9.63 16.02
CA ALA A 276 9.29 -9.60 16.59
C ALA A 276 8.99 -10.85 17.40
N GLN A 277 8.36 -10.72 18.56
CA GLN A 277 7.93 -11.87 19.35
C GLN A 277 6.89 -12.72 18.60
N GLY A 278 7.02 -14.04 18.68
CA GLY A 278 6.14 -15.00 18.00
C GLY A 278 6.35 -15.10 16.50
N SER A 279 7.40 -14.49 15.94
CA SER A 279 7.82 -14.67 14.54
C SER A 279 8.73 -15.89 14.39
N SER A 280 8.93 -16.32 13.13
CA SER A 280 9.88 -17.41 12.83
C SER A 280 11.29 -17.10 13.31
N GLY A 281 11.74 -15.85 13.18
CA GLY A 281 13.05 -15.42 13.68
C GLY A 281 13.17 -15.55 15.20
N TRP A 282 12.10 -15.20 15.93
CA TRP A 282 12.03 -15.35 17.37
C TRP A 282 12.09 -16.84 17.80
N ASP A 283 11.28 -17.67 17.16
CA ASP A 283 11.20 -19.11 17.48
C ASP A 283 12.53 -19.85 17.19
N MET A 284 13.31 -19.35 16.24
CA MET A 284 14.67 -19.84 15.95
C MET A 284 15.71 -19.39 16.96
N GLY A 285 15.38 -18.43 17.81
CA GLY A 285 16.32 -17.84 18.76
C GLY A 285 17.30 -16.84 18.15
N LEU A 286 16.90 -16.13 17.08
CA LEU A 286 17.65 -14.99 16.56
C LEU A 286 17.68 -13.87 17.60
N LEU A 287 18.85 -13.22 17.69
CA LEU A 287 19.08 -12.08 18.59
C LEU A 287 19.10 -10.78 17.79
N GLY A 288 18.29 -9.83 18.21
CA GLY A 288 18.36 -8.45 17.74
C GLY A 288 19.47 -7.65 18.39
N GLY A 289 19.78 -6.49 17.81
CA GLY A 289 20.73 -5.53 18.39
C GLY A 289 20.24 -4.98 19.72
N ASP A 290 21.17 -4.54 20.56
CA ASP A 290 20.91 -3.93 21.87
C ASP A 290 21.58 -2.56 22.06
N LYS A 291 22.43 -2.14 21.12
CA LYS A 291 23.18 -0.88 21.14
C LYS A 291 23.14 -0.21 19.78
N VAL A 292 23.38 1.09 19.75
CA VAL A 292 23.57 1.86 18.53
C VAL A 292 25.03 2.30 18.43
N ALA A 293 25.63 2.05 17.27
CA ALA A 293 26.94 2.58 16.88
C ALA A 293 26.77 3.56 15.71
N THR A 294 27.62 4.59 15.67
CA THR A 294 27.69 5.47 14.50
C THR A 294 28.88 5.05 13.62
N ILE A 295 28.58 4.58 12.41
CA ILE A 295 29.56 4.07 11.45
C ILE A 295 29.38 4.84 10.14
N GLY A 296 30.42 5.52 9.66
CA GLY A 296 30.33 6.33 8.45
C GLY A 296 29.25 7.44 8.50
N GLY A 297 28.93 7.95 9.69
CA GLY A 297 27.87 8.95 9.90
C GLY A 297 26.45 8.38 9.98
N GLN A 298 26.28 7.06 9.84
CA GLN A 298 24.99 6.37 9.98
C GLN A 298 24.87 5.68 11.34
N GLN A 299 23.68 5.77 11.95
CA GLN A 299 23.38 5.03 13.16
C GLN A 299 22.93 3.60 12.80
N ILE A 300 23.65 2.61 13.29
CA ILE A 300 23.43 1.19 13.05
C ILE A 300 23.22 0.49 14.39
N ALA A 301 22.14 -0.28 14.52
CA ALA A 301 21.94 -1.15 15.66
C ALA A 301 22.93 -2.31 15.60
N VAL A 302 23.70 -2.51 16.68
CA VAL A 302 24.74 -3.55 16.78
C VAL A 302 24.48 -4.46 17.98
N GLY A 303 25.23 -5.57 18.08
CA GLY A 303 25.05 -6.58 19.13
C GLY A 303 24.15 -7.74 18.75
N GLY A 304 23.36 -7.57 17.66
CA GLY A 304 22.52 -8.65 17.11
C GLY A 304 23.30 -9.66 16.27
N ASP A 305 22.64 -10.72 15.86
CA ASP A 305 23.15 -11.70 14.93
C ASP A 305 23.37 -11.09 13.55
N ILE A 306 24.33 -11.62 12.81
CA ILE A 306 24.49 -11.31 11.39
C ILE A 306 24.16 -12.58 10.61
N ILE A 307 23.06 -12.56 9.87
CA ILE A 307 22.65 -13.67 9.01
C ILE A 307 23.57 -13.67 7.77
N LEU A 308 24.21 -14.81 7.51
CA LEU A 308 25.13 -14.99 6.38
C LEU A 308 24.47 -15.77 5.25
N SER A 309 23.70 -16.83 5.57
CA SER A 309 22.99 -17.62 4.58
C SER A 309 21.76 -18.32 5.16
N VAL A 310 20.82 -18.70 4.30
CA VAL A 310 19.66 -19.51 4.62
C VAL A 310 19.65 -20.72 3.65
N ASP A 311 19.66 -21.93 4.17
CA ASP A 311 19.79 -23.19 3.39
C ASP A 311 20.94 -23.15 2.36
N GLY A 312 22.07 -22.53 2.76
CA GLY A 312 23.25 -22.38 1.90
C GLY A 312 23.14 -21.26 0.85
N ILE A 313 22.00 -20.55 0.74
CA ILE A 313 21.86 -19.38 -0.12
C ILE A 313 22.38 -18.15 0.64
N PRO A 314 23.46 -17.49 0.17
CA PRO A 314 24.01 -16.32 0.88
C PRO A 314 23.02 -15.16 0.84
N VAL A 315 22.96 -14.36 1.92
CA VAL A 315 22.27 -13.07 1.89
C VAL A 315 23.20 -12.02 1.27
N GLY A 316 22.65 -10.96 0.65
CA GLY A 316 23.51 -9.88 0.17
C GLY A 316 23.20 -9.34 -1.23
N SER A 317 22.24 -9.95 -1.92
CA SER A 317 21.64 -9.38 -3.12
C SER A 317 20.12 -9.56 -3.09
N ASP A 318 19.41 -8.68 -3.77
CA ASP A 318 17.95 -8.77 -3.89
C ASP A 318 17.52 -10.09 -4.52
N ASP A 319 18.26 -10.59 -5.51
CA ASP A 319 18.02 -11.88 -6.16
C ASP A 319 18.12 -13.05 -5.16
N ASN A 320 19.09 -13.03 -4.26
CA ASN A 320 19.26 -14.09 -3.27
C ASN A 320 18.19 -14.01 -2.19
N ILE A 321 17.81 -12.80 -1.76
CA ILE A 321 16.70 -12.61 -0.82
C ILE A 321 15.39 -13.13 -1.44
N GLU A 322 15.16 -12.86 -2.72
CA GLU A 322 13.99 -13.39 -3.43
C GLU A 322 14.03 -14.93 -3.55
N LYS A 323 15.20 -15.52 -3.87
CA LYS A 323 15.39 -16.98 -3.90
C LYS A 323 15.11 -17.63 -2.54
N ILE A 324 15.64 -17.06 -1.45
CA ILE A 324 15.39 -17.52 -0.08
C ILE A 324 13.89 -17.49 0.22
N ARG A 325 13.25 -16.37 -0.05
CA ARG A 325 11.81 -16.17 0.19
C ARG A 325 10.98 -17.17 -0.61
N ASN A 326 11.22 -17.29 -1.91
CA ASN A 326 10.49 -18.21 -2.78
C ASN A 326 10.69 -19.67 -2.35
N ARG A 327 11.92 -20.05 -1.95
CA ARG A 327 12.21 -21.40 -1.43
C ARG A 327 11.41 -21.69 -0.17
N LEU A 328 11.48 -20.80 0.85
CA LEU A 328 10.77 -21.01 2.11
C LEU A 328 9.24 -21.01 1.94
N ALA A 329 8.72 -20.17 1.06
CA ALA A 329 7.29 -20.10 0.75
C ALA A 329 6.77 -21.31 -0.04
N ALA A 330 7.60 -21.97 -0.85
CA ALA A 330 7.22 -23.16 -1.62
C ALA A 330 7.10 -24.42 -0.76
N GLU A 331 7.82 -24.46 0.36
CA GLU A 331 7.85 -25.64 1.23
C GLU A 331 6.53 -25.83 2.01
N PRO A 332 6.16 -27.06 2.34
CA PRO A 332 5.06 -27.32 3.25
C PRO A 332 5.30 -26.69 4.63
N ARG A 333 4.21 -26.33 5.30
CA ARG A 333 4.27 -25.82 6.67
C ARG A 333 4.97 -26.83 7.59
N GLY A 334 5.91 -26.32 8.42
CA GLY A 334 6.69 -27.15 9.35
C GLY A 334 7.97 -27.75 8.76
N THR A 335 8.25 -27.52 7.45
CA THR A 335 9.52 -27.97 6.84
C THR A 335 10.71 -27.31 7.54
N PRO A 336 11.71 -28.07 7.99
CA PRO A 336 12.90 -27.50 8.61
C PRO A 336 13.78 -26.79 7.59
N PHE A 337 14.37 -25.67 7.99
CA PHE A 337 15.42 -24.97 7.23
C PHE A 337 16.54 -24.52 8.18
N LYS A 338 17.71 -24.25 7.62
CA LYS A 338 18.90 -23.85 8.37
C LYS A 338 19.30 -22.42 8.04
N MET A 339 19.77 -21.73 9.06
CA MET A 339 20.28 -20.36 8.94
C MET A 339 21.66 -20.28 9.58
N LYS A 340 22.68 -19.89 8.80
CA LYS A 340 24.04 -19.64 9.28
C LYS A 340 24.12 -18.19 9.74
N VAL A 341 24.48 -17.98 10.99
CA VAL A 341 24.64 -16.66 11.58
C VAL A 341 26.02 -16.47 12.20
N LEU A 342 26.50 -15.22 12.21
CA LEU A 342 27.66 -14.80 13.00
C LEU A 342 27.13 -14.12 14.28
N ARG A 343 27.36 -14.74 15.44
CA ARG A 343 26.96 -14.25 16.78
C ARG A 343 28.19 -14.04 17.65
N ALA A 344 28.45 -12.81 18.04
CA ALA A 344 29.61 -12.46 18.87
C ALA A 344 30.94 -13.06 18.35
N GLY A 345 31.16 -12.97 17.04
CA GLY A 345 32.34 -13.49 16.34
C GLY A 345 32.38 -15.02 16.13
N LYS A 346 31.32 -15.76 16.50
CA LYS A 346 31.23 -17.22 16.32
C LYS A 346 30.21 -17.57 15.27
N LEU A 347 30.56 -18.52 14.39
CA LEU A 347 29.60 -19.09 13.44
C LEU A 347 28.67 -20.08 14.15
N ILE A 348 27.37 -19.86 14.02
CA ILE A 348 26.31 -20.69 14.63
C ILE A 348 25.33 -21.07 13.52
N GLU A 349 24.83 -22.31 13.56
CA GLU A 349 23.72 -22.75 12.73
C GLU A 349 22.44 -22.77 13.58
N LEU A 350 21.44 -22.00 13.18
CA LEU A 350 20.11 -22.01 13.76
C LEU A 350 19.18 -22.84 12.86
N SER A 351 18.20 -23.51 13.47
CA SER A 351 17.19 -24.30 12.76
C SER A 351 15.81 -23.68 12.95
N GLY A 352 15.11 -23.44 11.84
CA GLY A 352 13.75 -22.96 11.81
C GLY A 352 12.80 -23.92 11.14
N ARG A 353 11.52 -23.55 11.16
CA ARG A 353 10.45 -24.25 10.42
C ARG A 353 9.63 -23.24 9.63
N THR A 354 9.22 -23.64 8.42
CA THR A 354 8.28 -22.85 7.60
C THR A 354 6.91 -22.73 8.30
N GLN A 355 6.27 -21.59 8.16
CA GLN A 355 4.96 -21.27 8.77
C GLN A 355 3.79 -21.57 7.85
#